data_6bb6f03e45c24f589bd5e0b9b2193fee
#
_entry.id   6bb6f03e45c24f589bd5e0b9b2193fee
#
_cell.length_a   1.000
_cell.length_b   1.000
_cell.length_c   1.000
_cell.angle_alpha   90.00
_cell.angle_beta   90.00
_cell.angle_gamma   90.00
#
_symmetry.space_group_name_H-M   'P 1'
#
loop_
_entity.id
_entity.type
_entity.pdbx_description
1 polymer ?
#
loop_
_entity_poly.entity_id
_entity_poly.type
_entity_poly.pdbx_seq_one_letter_code
_entity_poly.pdbx_strand_id
1 'polypeptide(L)'
;MNTFDPNTHIQSVALVGCGGTGAQVARIVGRILYDMRRARLHTPKLILIDPDVVEEKNVGRQLFAPCDVGIAKVEVVGKRLNMVLGLDIAWIAEPVSADQHLDRWGSQLVISCVDNHLARRELHRTRGILIGAGNHRDGGQVIIGNSTDVGLINRHLNGRDGKYSYLPTEGVLFPSLLEPEAPSPQSEASCAELVLRGEQDTLVNDWMACVVGQYVHALLRRQPIRTFASFISLDGMSVRSLPICREELLPYLEGNPA
;
A
#
# COMPACT_ATOMS: atom_id res chain seq x y z
N MET A 1 10.04 -19.42 -14.40
CA MET A 1 10.13 -18.40 -13.35
C MET A 1 8.71 -17.94 -13.03
N ASN A 2 8.28 -18.10 -11.79
CA ASN A 2 6.89 -17.86 -11.39
C ASN A 2 6.54 -16.37 -11.37
N THR A 3 5.28 -16.05 -11.70
CA THR A 3 4.79 -14.68 -11.76
C THR A 3 3.35 -14.58 -11.24
N PHE A 4 3.01 -13.45 -10.64
CA PHE A 4 1.64 -13.11 -10.30
C PHE A 4 0.90 -12.61 -11.55
N ASP A 5 -0.21 -13.28 -11.87
CA ASP A 5 -1.09 -12.93 -12.98
C ASP A 5 -2.56 -12.97 -12.50
N PRO A 6 -3.05 -11.87 -11.89
CA PRO A 6 -4.41 -11.81 -11.35
C PRO A 6 -5.48 -11.73 -12.43
N ASN A 7 -5.11 -11.66 -13.71
CA ASN A 7 -6.02 -11.49 -14.85
C ASN A 7 -7.03 -10.34 -14.66
N THR A 8 -6.55 -9.24 -14.07
CA THR A 8 -7.39 -8.09 -13.73
C THR A 8 -7.02 -6.88 -14.58
N HIS A 9 -8.03 -6.16 -15.08
CA HIS A 9 -7.85 -4.85 -15.72
C HIS A 9 -8.10 -3.75 -14.68
N ILE A 10 -7.04 -3.07 -14.27
CA ILE A 10 -7.12 -2.03 -13.24
C ILE A 10 -7.71 -0.76 -13.83
N GLN A 11 -8.88 -0.35 -13.37
CA GLN A 11 -9.60 0.85 -13.79
C GLN A 11 -9.37 2.04 -12.82
N SER A 12 -9.12 1.74 -11.55
CA SER A 12 -8.83 2.75 -10.54
C SER A 12 -7.76 2.29 -9.55
N VAL A 13 -7.10 3.26 -8.94
CA VAL A 13 -6.15 3.07 -7.84
C VAL A 13 -6.70 3.83 -6.65
N ALA A 14 -7.00 3.15 -5.56
CA ALA A 14 -7.33 3.76 -4.27
C ALA A 14 -6.08 3.72 -3.38
N LEU A 15 -5.56 4.87 -3.01
CA LEU A 15 -4.49 5.01 -2.03
C LEU A 15 -5.10 5.47 -0.71
N VAL A 16 -4.98 4.64 0.31
CA VAL A 16 -5.54 4.87 1.63
C VAL A 16 -4.44 5.14 2.65
N GLY A 17 -4.56 6.27 3.35
CA GLY A 17 -3.51 6.84 4.18
C GLY A 17 -2.59 7.76 3.37
N CYS A 18 -2.60 9.06 3.67
CA CYS A 18 -1.76 10.10 3.03
C CYS A 18 -0.79 10.76 4.02
N GLY A 19 -0.32 9.98 5.00
CA GLY A 19 0.75 10.38 5.92
C GLY A 19 2.14 10.33 5.29
N GLY A 20 3.16 9.98 6.08
CA GLY A 20 4.56 9.95 5.64
C GLY A 20 4.79 9.08 4.41
N THR A 21 4.44 7.80 4.49
CA THR A 21 4.59 6.85 3.38
C THR A 21 3.61 7.15 2.26
N GLY A 22 2.31 7.34 2.58
CA GLY A 22 1.27 7.47 1.57
C GLY A 22 1.40 8.71 0.69
N ALA A 23 1.82 9.86 1.22
CA ALA A 23 2.09 11.05 0.43
C ALA A 23 3.24 10.84 -0.59
N GLN A 24 4.28 10.11 -0.19
CA GLN A 24 5.37 9.72 -1.10
C GLN A 24 4.90 8.73 -2.16
N VAL A 25 4.06 7.74 -1.77
CA VAL A 25 3.43 6.79 -2.70
C VAL A 25 2.56 7.55 -3.71
N ALA A 26 1.73 8.49 -3.25
CA ALA A 26 0.89 9.32 -4.14
C ALA A 26 1.72 10.05 -5.19
N ARG A 27 2.87 10.62 -4.80
CA ARG A 27 3.82 11.28 -5.69
C ARG A 27 4.37 10.32 -6.74
N ILE A 28 4.77 9.12 -6.34
CA ILE A 28 5.32 8.11 -7.26
C ILE A 28 4.23 7.61 -8.22
N VAL A 29 3.06 7.25 -7.70
CA VAL A 29 1.91 6.79 -8.50
C VAL A 29 1.48 7.88 -9.49
N GLY A 30 1.37 9.13 -9.04
CA GLY A 30 1.04 10.26 -9.91
C GLY A 30 2.01 10.38 -11.10
N ARG A 31 3.31 10.23 -10.87
CA ARG A 31 4.33 10.24 -11.94
C ARG A 31 4.17 9.07 -12.90
N ILE A 32 3.88 7.86 -12.40
CA ILE A 32 3.61 6.67 -13.23
C ILE A 32 2.39 6.93 -14.13
N LEU A 33 1.29 7.43 -13.56
CA LEU A 33 0.07 7.72 -14.31
C LEU A 33 0.28 8.83 -15.35
N TYR A 34 1.03 9.88 -15.00
CA TYR A 34 1.39 10.94 -15.93
C TYR A 34 2.18 10.40 -17.13
N ASP A 35 3.17 9.54 -16.87
CA ASP A 35 3.98 8.92 -17.92
C ASP A 35 3.15 7.98 -18.80
N MET A 36 2.24 7.19 -18.22
CA MET A 36 1.31 6.34 -18.96
C MET A 36 0.39 7.17 -19.87
N ARG A 37 -0.14 8.31 -19.37
CA ARG A 37 -0.97 9.21 -20.15
C ARG A 37 -0.18 9.82 -21.34
N ARG A 38 1.06 10.23 -21.11
CA ARG A 38 1.95 10.71 -22.20
C ARG A 38 2.19 9.64 -23.25
N ALA A 39 2.33 8.38 -22.82
CA ALA A 39 2.50 7.24 -23.71
C ALA A 39 1.17 6.78 -24.37
N ARG A 40 0.05 7.47 -24.15
CA ARG A 40 -1.30 7.12 -24.62
C ARG A 40 -1.75 5.71 -24.21
N LEU A 41 -1.29 5.26 -23.04
CA LEU A 41 -1.74 4.02 -22.41
C LEU A 41 -2.99 4.27 -21.57
N HIS A 42 -3.75 3.20 -21.31
CA HIS A 42 -4.83 3.26 -20.33
C HIS A 42 -4.30 3.75 -18.99
N THR A 43 -4.91 4.79 -18.46
CA THR A 43 -4.48 5.43 -17.22
C THR A 43 -5.60 5.33 -16.20
N PRO A 44 -5.44 4.50 -15.14
CA PRO A 44 -6.44 4.36 -14.09
C PRO A 44 -6.67 5.69 -13.36
N LYS A 45 -7.88 5.87 -12.83
CA LYS A 45 -8.19 7.01 -11.95
C LYS A 45 -7.51 6.81 -10.59
N LEU A 46 -6.79 7.80 -10.09
CA LEU A 46 -6.24 7.81 -8.73
C LEU A 46 -7.21 8.50 -7.77
N ILE A 47 -7.49 7.82 -6.64
CA ILE A 47 -8.35 8.30 -5.56
C ILE A 47 -7.54 8.23 -4.26
N LEU A 48 -7.41 9.35 -3.56
CA LEU A 48 -6.75 9.44 -2.26
C LEU A 48 -7.81 9.40 -1.16
N ILE A 49 -7.60 8.60 -0.12
CA ILE A 49 -8.55 8.44 1.00
C ILE A 49 -7.78 8.57 2.32
N ASP A 50 -8.11 9.58 3.12
CA ASP A 50 -7.51 9.81 4.44
C ASP A 50 -8.38 10.80 5.21
N PRO A 51 -8.82 10.51 6.45
CA PRO A 51 -9.65 11.42 7.25
C PRO A 51 -8.88 12.58 7.86
N ASP A 52 -7.55 12.51 7.92
CA ASP A 52 -6.74 13.42 8.71
C ASP A 52 -6.55 14.78 8.05
N VAL A 53 -6.38 15.78 8.90
CA VAL A 53 -5.89 17.11 8.53
C VAL A 53 -4.39 17.21 8.79
N VAL A 54 -3.75 18.15 8.13
CA VAL A 54 -2.34 18.46 8.36
C VAL A 54 -2.18 19.17 9.71
N GLU A 55 -1.32 18.66 10.55
CA GLU A 55 -0.93 19.23 11.83
C GLU A 55 0.52 19.77 11.77
N GLU A 56 0.88 20.68 12.69
CA GLU A 56 2.24 21.24 12.74
C GLU A 56 3.33 20.17 12.83
N LYS A 57 3.09 19.08 13.59
CA LYS A 57 3.99 17.93 13.70
C LYS A 57 4.23 17.18 12.38
N ASN A 58 3.39 17.38 11.36
CA ASN A 58 3.54 16.77 10.06
C ASN A 58 4.47 17.55 9.12
N VAL A 59 4.66 18.85 9.39
CA VAL A 59 5.44 19.74 8.53
C VAL A 59 6.91 19.32 8.50
N GLY A 60 7.49 19.26 7.29
CA GLY A 60 8.90 18.91 7.07
C GLY A 60 9.24 17.43 7.19
N ARG A 61 8.37 16.63 7.79
CA ARG A 61 8.54 15.17 7.96
C ARG A 61 7.69 14.36 7.01
N GLN A 62 6.54 14.91 6.67
CA GLN A 62 5.70 14.47 5.58
C GLN A 62 5.77 15.53 4.47
N LEU A 63 5.18 15.29 3.33
CA LEU A 63 5.20 16.24 2.20
C LEU A 63 4.26 17.44 2.42
N PHE A 64 4.30 18.04 3.62
CA PHE A 64 3.48 19.19 3.99
C PHE A 64 4.33 20.41 4.36
N ALA A 65 3.77 21.60 4.12
CA ALA A 65 4.35 22.89 4.43
C ALA A 65 3.55 23.60 5.55
N PRO A 66 4.10 24.63 6.22
CA PRO A 66 3.36 25.36 7.26
C PRO A 66 2.01 25.93 6.82
N CYS A 67 1.88 26.30 5.54
CA CYS A 67 0.63 26.82 4.98
C CYS A 67 -0.46 25.75 4.77
N ASP A 68 -0.15 24.46 4.95
CA ASP A 68 -1.12 23.38 4.80
C ASP A 68 -1.82 23.02 6.10
N VAL A 69 -1.31 23.51 7.24
CA VAL A 69 -1.86 23.19 8.57
C VAL A 69 -3.37 23.50 8.61
N GLY A 70 -4.15 22.52 9.06
CA GLY A 70 -5.61 22.58 9.12
C GLY A 70 -6.34 22.17 7.84
N ILE A 71 -5.63 21.90 6.73
CA ILE A 71 -6.23 21.41 5.49
C ILE A 71 -6.18 19.87 5.48
N ALA A 72 -7.18 19.21 4.88
CA ALA A 72 -7.18 17.75 4.74
C ALA A 72 -5.93 17.26 3.98
N LYS A 73 -5.24 16.23 4.51
CA LYS A 73 -4.01 15.68 3.90
C LYS A 73 -4.22 15.30 2.43
N VAL A 74 -5.31 14.61 2.12
CA VAL A 74 -5.66 14.18 0.76
C VAL A 74 -5.89 15.35 -0.19
N GLU A 75 -6.47 16.43 0.30
CA GLU A 75 -6.73 17.65 -0.49
C GLU A 75 -5.40 18.33 -0.88
N VAL A 76 -4.49 18.48 0.08
CA VAL A 76 -3.16 19.07 -0.16
C VAL A 76 -2.40 18.26 -1.20
N VAL A 77 -2.31 16.93 -1.00
CA VAL A 77 -1.57 16.04 -1.90
C VAL A 77 -2.23 16.01 -3.29
N GLY A 78 -3.55 15.84 -3.36
CA GLY A 78 -4.30 15.78 -4.61
C GLY A 78 -4.20 17.07 -5.42
N LYS A 79 -4.41 18.23 -4.79
CA LYS A 79 -4.28 19.54 -5.46
C LYS A 79 -2.88 19.78 -6.01
N ARG A 80 -1.84 19.48 -5.24
CA ARG A 80 -0.45 19.65 -5.70
C ARG A 80 -0.13 18.80 -6.90
N LEU A 81 -0.48 17.51 -6.86
CA LEU A 81 -0.23 16.61 -7.97
C LEU A 81 -1.05 16.97 -9.21
N ASN A 82 -2.31 17.38 -9.04
CA ASN A 82 -3.15 17.86 -10.14
C ASN A 82 -2.54 19.10 -10.80
N MET A 83 -2.09 20.05 -9.98
CA MET A 83 -1.46 21.28 -10.49
C MET A 83 -0.15 21.00 -11.24
N VAL A 84 0.73 20.16 -10.68
CA VAL A 84 2.07 19.91 -11.24
C VAL A 84 2.03 18.96 -12.44
N LEU A 85 1.18 17.93 -12.39
CA LEU A 85 1.14 16.87 -13.42
C LEU A 85 -0.07 16.99 -14.34
N GLY A 86 -1.00 17.90 -14.06
CA GLY A 86 -2.23 18.06 -14.83
C GLY A 86 -3.12 16.80 -14.77
N LEU A 87 -3.06 16.01 -13.71
CA LEU A 87 -3.90 14.83 -13.51
C LEU A 87 -5.28 15.26 -12.99
N ASP A 88 -6.20 14.30 -12.94
CA ASP A 88 -7.52 14.44 -12.32
C ASP A 88 -7.63 13.47 -11.14
N ILE A 89 -6.81 13.70 -10.12
CA ILE A 89 -6.80 12.92 -8.89
C ILE A 89 -7.98 13.36 -8.04
N ALA A 90 -8.84 12.42 -7.66
CA ALA A 90 -9.91 12.63 -6.71
C ALA A 90 -9.42 12.38 -5.28
N TRP A 91 -10.10 12.96 -4.28
CA TRP A 91 -9.81 12.70 -2.88
C TRP A 91 -11.08 12.64 -2.03
N ILE A 92 -11.00 11.90 -0.94
CA ILE A 92 -12.06 11.65 0.03
C ILE A 92 -11.45 11.86 1.42
N ALA A 93 -11.89 12.91 2.12
CA ALA A 93 -11.40 13.26 3.46
C ALA A 93 -12.27 12.59 4.54
N GLU A 94 -12.38 11.26 4.49
CA GLU A 94 -13.20 10.45 5.39
C GLU A 94 -12.47 9.15 5.73
N PRO A 95 -12.81 8.48 6.85
CA PRO A 95 -12.33 7.13 7.14
C PRO A 95 -12.70 6.16 6.02
N VAL A 96 -11.79 5.25 5.67
CA VAL A 96 -12.07 4.27 4.64
C VAL A 96 -13.23 3.36 5.05
N SER A 97 -14.13 3.12 4.10
CA SER A 97 -15.23 2.13 4.21
C SER A 97 -15.21 1.28 2.96
N ALA A 98 -15.16 -0.03 3.12
CA ALA A 98 -15.15 -0.95 1.99
C ALA A 98 -16.40 -0.81 1.13
N ASP A 99 -17.57 -0.64 1.77
CA ASP A 99 -18.85 -0.60 1.06
C ASP A 99 -19.05 0.68 0.23
N GLN A 100 -18.38 1.77 0.61
CA GLN A 100 -18.53 3.08 -0.04
C GLN A 100 -17.38 3.38 -1.00
N HIS A 101 -16.16 2.97 -0.66
CA HIS A 101 -14.93 3.45 -1.31
C HIS A 101 -14.23 2.38 -2.14
N LEU A 102 -14.51 1.09 -1.90
CA LEU A 102 -13.87 0.01 -2.63
C LEU A 102 -14.78 -0.54 -3.74
N ASP A 103 -14.12 -0.88 -4.84
CA ASP A 103 -14.83 -1.46 -6.00
C ASP A 103 -15.33 -2.88 -5.72
N ARG A 104 -16.57 -3.15 -6.10
CA ARG A 104 -17.24 -4.46 -5.93
C ARG A 104 -16.85 -5.48 -6.99
N TRP A 105 -16.23 -5.05 -8.09
CA TRP A 105 -15.96 -5.87 -9.27
C TRP A 105 -14.54 -6.38 -9.35
N GLY A 106 -13.66 -5.96 -8.44
CA GLY A 106 -12.26 -6.39 -8.41
C GLY A 106 -11.37 -5.71 -9.44
N SER A 107 -11.82 -4.59 -10.04
CA SER A 107 -11.05 -3.79 -11.01
C SER A 107 -10.22 -2.67 -10.38
N GLN A 108 -10.10 -2.66 -9.06
CA GLN A 108 -9.38 -1.64 -8.30
C GLN A 108 -8.06 -2.20 -7.75
N LEU A 109 -7.01 -1.42 -7.88
CA LEU A 109 -5.80 -1.57 -7.10
C LEU A 109 -5.93 -0.73 -5.82
N VAL A 110 -5.87 -1.38 -4.67
CA VAL A 110 -5.91 -0.73 -3.36
C VAL A 110 -4.49 -0.69 -2.80
N ILE A 111 -4.05 0.47 -2.34
CA ILE A 111 -2.75 0.66 -1.69
C ILE A 111 -3.02 1.09 -0.25
N SER A 112 -2.59 0.28 0.70
CA SER A 112 -2.73 0.50 2.13
C SER A 112 -1.45 1.12 2.69
N CYS A 113 -1.54 2.38 3.14
CA CYS A 113 -0.48 3.08 3.87
C CYS A 113 -1.00 3.54 5.24
N VAL A 114 -1.87 2.73 5.84
CA VAL A 114 -2.52 3.01 7.13
C VAL A 114 -1.76 2.34 8.28
N ASP A 115 -1.81 2.96 9.45
CA ASP A 115 -1.14 2.51 10.67
C ASP A 115 -2.08 1.84 11.68
N ASN A 116 -3.40 1.84 11.44
CA ASN A 116 -4.38 1.29 12.37
C ASN A 116 -5.09 0.03 11.83
N HIS A 117 -5.44 -0.87 12.75
CA HIS A 117 -6.07 -2.15 12.45
C HIS A 117 -7.49 -2.02 11.88
N LEU A 118 -8.26 -0.99 12.25
CA LEU A 118 -9.63 -0.80 11.77
C LEU A 118 -9.64 -0.50 10.27
N ALA A 119 -8.80 0.44 9.83
CA ALA A 119 -8.64 0.72 8.42
C ALA A 119 -8.14 -0.51 7.65
N ARG A 120 -7.18 -1.27 8.21
CA ARG A 120 -6.68 -2.52 7.60
C ARG A 120 -7.80 -3.54 7.41
N ARG A 121 -8.68 -3.73 8.42
CA ARG A 121 -9.85 -4.63 8.31
C ARG A 121 -10.78 -4.22 7.17
N GLU A 122 -11.06 -2.94 7.01
CA GLU A 122 -11.87 -2.45 5.88
C GLU A 122 -11.17 -2.76 4.54
N LEU A 123 -9.87 -2.52 4.42
CA LEU A 123 -9.11 -2.76 3.20
C LEU A 123 -9.03 -4.24 2.83
N HIS A 124 -9.04 -5.14 3.82
CA HIS A 124 -9.07 -6.59 3.61
C HIS A 124 -10.39 -7.11 3.02
N ARG A 125 -11.43 -6.28 2.95
CA ARG A 125 -12.70 -6.60 2.27
C ARG A 125 -12.63 -6.32 0.75
N THR A 126 -11.51 -5.80 0.24
CA THR A 126 -11.35 -5.56 -1.21
C THR A 126 -11.46 -6.86 -1.99
N ARG A 127 -12.05 -6.77 -3.18
CA ARG A 127 -12.07 -7.85 -4.18
C ARG A 127 -10.99 -7.66 -5.25
N GLY A 128 -10.29 -6.55 -5.20
CA GLY A 128 -9.20 -6.19 -6.11
C GLY A 128 -7.83 -6.67 -5.60
N ILE A 129 -6.80 -6.04 -6.12
CA ILE A 129 -5.42 -6.27 -5.68
C ILE A 129 -5.15 -5.32 -4.52
N LEU A 130 -4.57 -5.84 -3.44
CA LEU A 130 -4.12 -5.07 -2.29
C LEU A 130 -2.60 -5.04 -2.24
N ILE A 131 -2.02 -3.85 -2.15
CA ILE A 131 -0.63 -3.63 -1.76
C ILE A 131 -0.64 -3.03 -0.36
N GLY A 132 -0.22 -3.81 0.63
CA GLY A 132 -0.05 -3.36 2.02
C GLY A 132 1.36 -2.86 2.26
N ALA A 133 1.50 -1.67 2.84
CA ALA A 133 2.76 -1.08 3.24
C ALA A 133 2.72 -0.77 4.74
N GLY A 134 3.50 -1.53 5.51
CA GLY A 134 3.68 -1.33 6.96
C GLY A 134 5.13 -0.98 7.27
N ASN A 135 5.35 0.11 7.98
CA ASN A 135 6.68 0.53 8.41
C ASN A 135 6.81 0.48 9.93
N HIS A 136 8.05 0.37 10.37
CA HIS A 136 8.48 0.51 11.75
C HIS A 136 9.71 1.42 11.80
N ARG A 137 10.42 1.48 12.93
CA ARG A 137 11.51 2.42 13.21
C ARG A 137 12.50 2.62 12.05
N ASP A 138 13.09 1.55 11.57
CA ASP A 138 14.22 1.54 10.63
C ASP A 138 14.00 0.60 9.43
N GLY A 139 12.75 0.22 9.22
CA GLY A 139 12.40 -0.70 8.14
C GLY A 139 10.89 -0.84 7.93
N GLY A 140 10.52 -1.86 7.17
CA GLY A 140 9.13 -2.16 6.91
C GLY A 140 8.94 -3.29 5.92
N GLN A 141 7.67 -3.56 5.60
CA GLN A 141 7.29 -4.57 4.61
C GLN A 141 6.30 -4.02 3.60
N VAL A 142 6.42 -4.49 2.39
CA VAL A 142 5.44 -4.28 1.31
C VAL A 142 4.97 -5.64 0.82
N ILE A 143 3.67 -5.87 0.85
CA ILE A 143 3.04 -7.14 0.49
C ILE A 143 2.02 -6.90 -0.60
N ILE A 144 2.03 -7.75 -1.64
CA ILE A 144 1.03 -7.73 -2.69
C ILE A 144 0.22 -9.03 -2.68
N GLY A 145 -1.11 -8.91 -2.68
CA GLY A 145 -2.01 -10.04 -2.72
C GLY A 145 -3.39 -9.64 -3.26
N ASN A 146 -4.26 -10.62 -3.47
CA ASN A 146 -5.62 -10.39 -3.96
C ASN A 146 -6.65 -11.38 -3.38
N SER A 147 -6.27 -12.17 -2.39
CA SER A 147 -7.19 -13.12 -1.78
C SER A 147 -6.98 -13.24 -0.27
N THR A 148 -8.08 -13.31 0.45
CA THR A 148 -8.14 -13.67 1.88
C THR A 148 -8.61 -15.11 2.08
N ASP A 149 -9.03 -15.79 1.01
CA ASP A 149 -9.47 -17.19 1.04
C ASP A 149 -8.26 -18.13 0.94
N VAL A 150 -7.81 -18.62 2.09
CA VAL A 150 -6.68 -19.57 2.21
C VAL A 150 -6.97 -20.86 1.42
N GLY A 151 -8.22 -21.33 1.41
CA GLY A 151 -8.61 -22.52 0.64
C GLY A 151 -8.47 -22.31 -0.86
N LEU A 152 -8.83 -21.14 -1.37
CA LEU A 152 -8.65 -20.77 -2.77
C LEU A 152 -7.16 -20.67 -3.13
N ILE A 153 -6.37 -20.00 -2.29
CA ILE A 153 -4.92 -19.86 -2.50
C ILE A 153 -4.27 -21.25 -2.55
N ASN A 154 -4.59 -22.15 -1.58
CA ASN A 154 -4.04 -23.51 -1.53
C ASN A 154 -4.37 -24.34 -2.78
N ARG A 155 -5.58 -24.23 -3.31
CA ARG A 155 -5.95 -24.94 -4.56
C ARG A 155 -5.13 -24.48 -5.77
N HIS A 156 -4.61 -23.25 -5.75
CA HIS A 156 -3.83 -22.64 -6.84
C HIS A 156 -2.34 -22.51 -6.51
N LEU A 157 -1.89 -23.09 -5.38
CA LEU A 157 -0.55 -22.90 -4.84
C LEU A 157 0.59 -23.44 -5.74
N ASN A 158 0.27 -24.38 -6.64
CA ASN A 158 1.26 -24.91 -7.57
C ASN A 158 1.46 -24.04 -8.83
N GLY A 159 0.65 -22.99 -8.98
CA GLY A 159 0.60 -22.21 -10.21
C GLY A 159 0.17 -23.04 -11.42
N ARG A 160 -0.21 -22.38 -12.50
CA ARG A 160 -0.42 -23.05 -13.79
C ARG A 160 0.56 -22.42 -14.78
N ASP A 161 1.44 -23.22 -15.33
CA ASP A 161 2.50 -22.73 -16.23
C ASP A 161 3.36 -21.60 -15.62
N GLY A 162 3.63 -21.68 -14.30
CA GLY A 162 4.35 -20.66 -13.54
C GLY A 162 3.54 -19.39 -13.24
N LYS A 163 2.23 -19.36 -13.52
CA LYS A 163 1.35 -18.24 -13.22
C LYS A 163 0.53 -18.49 -11.96
N TYR A 164 0.54 -17.54 -11.06
CA TYR A 164 -0.21 -17.52 -9.81
C TYR A 164 -1.32 -16.47 -9.91
N SER A 165 -2.56 -16.92 -9.96
CA SER A 165 -3.71 -15.99 -10.04
C SER A 165 -4.13 -15.44 -8.68
N TYR A 166 -3.78 -16.12 -7.59
CA TYR A 166 -4.14 -15.75 -6.23
C TYR A 166 -2.91 -15.72 -5.34
N LEU A 167 -2.75 -14.62 -4.63
CA LEU A 167 -1.73 -14.42 -3.60
C LEU A 167 -2.39 -13.96 -2.30
N PRO A 168 -1.88 -14.39 -1.14
CA PRO A 168 -2.39 -13.96 0.15
C PRO A 168 -2.19 -12.47 0.36
N THR A 169 -3.17 -11.80 0.95
CA THR A 169 -3.06 -10.41 1.39
C THR A 169 -2.24 -10.30 2.68
N GLU A 170 -1.83 -9.09 3.05
CA GLU A 170 -0.99 -8.86 4.23
C GLU A 170 -1.57 -9.43 5.52
N GLY A 171 -2.90 -9.38 5.73
CA GLY A 171 -3.54 -9.93 6.92
C GLY A 171 -3.67 -11.46 6.93
N VAL A 172 -3.53 -12.13 5.77
CA VAL A 172 -3.36 -13.58 5.74
C VAL A 172 -1.94 -13.96 6.13
N LEU A 173 -0.95 -13.20 5.69
CA LEU A 173 0.45 -13.44 6.05
C LEU A 173 0.75 -13.06 7.50
N PHE A 174 0.16 -11.98 7.98
CA PHE A 174 0.38 -11.42 9.31
C PHE A 174 -0.95 -11.03 9.96
N PRO A 175 -1.71 -12.00 10.53
CA PRO A 175 -3.02 -11.76 11.13
C PRO A 175 -3.01 -10.71 12.25
N SER A 176 -1.90 -10.59 12.96
CA SER A 176 -1.73 -9.57 14.01
C SER A 176 -1.91 -8.13 13.52
N LEU A 177 -1.72 -7.87 12.24
CA LEU A 177 -1.96 -6.54 11.65
C LEU A 177 -3.44 -6.14 11.66
N LEU A 178 -4.34 -7.10 11.80
CA LEU A 178 -5.79 -6.89 11.86
C LEU A 178 -6.31 -6.81 13.30
N GLU A 179 -5.47 -7.06 14.30
CA GLU A 179 -5.85 -7.01 15.70
C GLU A 179 -5.48 -5.65 16.32
N PRO A 180 -6.21 -5.23 17.37
CA PRO A 180 -5.81 -4.06 18.14
C PRO A 180 -4.38 -4.25 18.67
N GLU A 181 -3.55 -3.22 18.51
CA GLU A 181 -2.24 -3.24 19.17
C GLU A 181 -2.41 -3.38 20.69
N ALA A 182 -1.61 -4.25 21.30
CA ALA A 182 -1.57 -4.33 22.74
C ALA A 182 -1.13 -2.97 23.31
N PRO A 183 -1.78 -2.47 24.38
CA PRO A 183 -1.40 -1.18 24.96
C PRO A 183 0.07 -1.22 25.39
N SER A 184 0.89 -0.48 24.68
CA SER A 184 2.30 -0.23 24.99
C SER A 184 2.53 1.27 25.08
N PRO A 185 3.51 1.75 25.83
CA PRO A 185 3.86 3.17 25.88
C PRO A 185 4.20 3.76 24.48
N GLN A 186 4.45 2.90 23.50
CA GLN A 186 4.76 3.26 22.11
C GLN A 186 3.52 3.29 21.21
N SER A 187 2.44 2.57 21.55
CA SER A 187 1.22 2.48 20.74
C SER A 187 0.37 3.76 20.76
N GLU A 188 0.61 4.67 21.71
CA GLU A 188 -0.08 5.95 21.80
C GLU A 188 0.62 7.06 20.98
N ALA A 189 1.85 6.82 20.52
CA ALA A 189 2.61 7.78 19.75
C ALA A 189 2.33 7.65 18.25
N SER A 190 1.91 8.74 17.59
CA SER A 190 1.81 8.77 16.12
C SER A 190 3.21 8.61 15.50
N CYS A 191 3.29 8.12 14.23
CA CYS A 191 4.55 8.07 13.49
C CYS A 191 5.33 9.40 13.56
N ALA A 192 4.59 10.50 13.72
CA ALA A 192 5.12 11.84 13.90
C ALA A 192 5.85 12.02 15.24
N GLU A 193 5.32 11.49 16.31
CA GLU A 193 5.93 11.56 17.63
C GLU A 193 7.10 10.60 17.78
N LEU A 194 7.04 9.45 17.13
CA LEU A 194 8.13 8.46 17.10
C LEU A 194 9.40 9.03 16.44
N VAL A 195 9.27 9.79 15.36
CA VAL A 195 10.44 10.44 14.75
C VAL A 195 10.96 11.60 15.61
N LEU A 196 10.09 12.40 16.23
CA LEU A 196 10.53 13.46 17.15
C LEU A 196 11.32 12.89 18.34
N ARG A 197 11.03 11.65 18.74
CA ARG A 197 11.78 10.91 19.77
C ARG A 197 13.02 10.20 19.22
N GLY A 198 13.30 10.29 17.91
CA GLY A 198 14.35 9.53 17.24
C GLY A 198 14.05 8.04 17.13
N GLU A 199 12.78 7.65 17.24
CA GLU A 199 12.32 6.27 17.23
C GLU A 199 11.93 5.78 15.83
N GLN A 200 11.86 6.67 14.82
CA GLN A 200 11.62 6.32 13.41
C GLN A 200 12.52 7.16 12.50
N ASP A 201 13.15 6.52 11.52
CA ASP A 201 13.94 7.20 10.49
C ASP A 201 13.03 7.84 9.43
N THR A 202 13.33 9.08 9.04
CA THR A 202 12.56 9.80 8.02
C THR A 202 12.63 9.11 6.65
N LEU A 203 13.78 8.49 6.32
CA LEU A 203 14.01 7.86 5.01
C LEU A 203 13.23 6.56 4.81
N VAL A 204 12.74 5.92 5.88
CA VAL A 204 11.96 4.67 5.76
C VAL A 204 10.73 4.86 4.86
N ASN A 205 10.07 6.01 4.98
CA ASN A 205 8.89 6.33 4.19
C ASN A 205 9.18 6.41 2.68
N ASP A 206 10.34 6.98 2.31
CA ASP A 206 10.77 7.09 0.91
C ASP A 206 11.13 5.71 0.33
N TRP A 207 11.85 4.88 1.07
CA TRP A 207 12.18 3.52 0.65
C TRP A 207 10.92 2.67 0.46
N MET A 208 10.01 2.72 1.43
CA MET A 208 8.72 2.04 1.34
C MET A 208 7.96 2.47 0.08
N ALA A 209 7.88 3.78 -0.16
CA ALA A 209 7.19 4.32 -1.33
C ALA A 209 7.84 3.89 -2.65
N CYS A 210 9.16 3.75 -2.71
CA CYS A 210 9.85 3.23 -3.89
C CYS A 210 9.48 1.78 -4.17
N VAL A 211 9.41 0.91 -3.14
CA VAL A 211 9.04 -0.50 -3.32
C VAL A 211 7.57 -0.65 -3.70
N VAL A 212 6.65 0.09 -3.06
CA VAL A 212 5.24 0.16 -3.48
C VAL A 212 5.13 0.62 -4.93
N GLY A 213 5.85 1.69 -5.29
CA GLY A 213 5.87 2.22 -6.65
C GLY A 213 6.35 1.21 -7.69
N GLN A 214 7.30 0.34 -7.34
CA GLN A 214 7.77 -0.72 -8.23
C GLN A 214 6.67 -1.76 -8.50
N TYR A 215 5.92 -2.20 -7.47
CA TYR A 215 4.78 -3.09 -7.66
C TYR A 215 3.67 -2.43 -8.49
N VAL A 216 3.33 -1.17 -8.19
CA VAL A 216 2.33 -0.41 -8.96
C VAL A 216 2.74 -0.26 -10.43
N HIS A 217 4.00 0.11 -10.68
CA HIS A 217 4.53 0.23 -12.04
C HIS A 217 4.45 -1.10 -12.79
N ALA A 218 4.87 -2.20 -12.17
CA ALA A 218 4.82 -3.52 -12.77
C ALA A 218 3.37 -3.95 -13.10
N LEU A 219 2.41 -3.75 -12.18
CA LEU A 219 0.99 -4.05 -12.40
C LEU A 219 0.42 -3.25 -13.57
N LEU A 220 0.56 -1.93 -13.54
CA LEU A 220 -0.05 -1.04 -14.52
C LEU A 220 0.58 -1.18 -15.91
N ARG A 221 1.85 -1.55 -15.98
CA ARG A 221 2.58 -1.82 -17.23
C ARG A 221 2.52 -3.29 -17.67
N ARG A 222 1.78 -4.14 -16.95
CA ARG A 222 1.69 -5.58 -17.20
C ARG A 222 3.05 -6.26 -17.27
N GLN A 223 3.98 -5.82 -16.46
CA GLN A 223 5.29 -6.44 -16.29
C GLN A 223 5.18 -7.61 -15.30
N PRO A 224 6.01 -8.64 -15.43
CA PRO A 224 5.96 -9.80 -14.55
C PRO A 224 6.33 -9.42 -13.10
N ILE A 225 5.44 -9.72 -12.16
CA ILE A 225 5.69 -9.61 -10.71
C ILE A 225 6.12 -10.99 -10.23
N ARG A 226 7.31 -11.09 -9.63
CA ARG A 226 7.94 -12.35 -9.25
C ARG A 226 8.05 -12.55 -7.75
N THR A 227 7.69 -11.54 -6.97
CA THR A 227 7.76 -11.53 -5.50
C THR A 227 6.43 -11.12 -4.93
N PHE A 228 6.05 -11.65 -3.76
CA PHE A 228 4.79 -11.31 -3.10
C PHE A 228 4.99 -10.45 -1.85
N ALA A 229 6.18 -10.47 -1.28
CA ALA A 229 6.55 -9.65 -0.13
C ALA A 229 7.97 -9.11 -0.29
N SER A 230 8.19 -7.89 0.19
CA SER A 230 9.50 -7.24 0.24
C SER A 230 9.69 -6.62 1.61
N PHE A 231 10.80 -6.95 2.27
CA PHE A 231 11.21 -6.45 3.58
C PHE A 231 12.37 -5.48 3.41
N ILE A 232 12.26 -4.32 4.03
CA ILE A 232 13.21 -3.23 3.93
C ILE A 232 13.88 -3.08 5.28
N SER A 233 15.21 -2.92 5.28
CA SER A 233 16.01 -2.57 6.45
C SER A 233 16.95 -1.43 6.09
N LEU A 234 16.81 -0.29 6.77
CA LEU A 234 17.71 0.85 6.60
C LEU A 234 19.07 0.56 7.23
N ASP A 235 19.07 -0.03 8.40
CA ASP A 235 20.29 -0.43 9.12
C ASP A 235 21.17 -1.35 8.25
N GLY A 236 20.53 -2.35 7.61
CA GLY A 236 21.22 -3.28 6.71
C GLY A 236 21.39 -2.77 5.28
N MET A 237 20.91 -1.56 4.96
CA MET A 237 20.88 -1.01 3.59
C MET A 237 20.38 -2.03 2.57
N SER A 238 19.31 -2.76 2.91
CA SER A 238 18.88 -3.94 2.13
C SER A 238 17.37 -3.97 1.88
N VAL A 239 17.02 -4.58 0.75
CA VAL A 239 15.65 -4.98 0.43
C VAL A 239 15.68 -6.49 0.13
N ARG A 240 15.05 -7.30 1.00
CA ARG A 240 14.88 -8.73 0.79
C ARG A 240 13.47 -9.00 0.29
N SER A 241 13.34 -9.65 -0.85
CA SER A 241 12.04 -10.01 -1.41
C SER A 241 11.86 -11.53 -1.46
N LEU A 242 10.64 -12.00 -1.13
CA LEU A 242 10.27 -13.41 -1.20
C LEU A 242 9.70 -13.73 -2.58
N PRO A 243 10.25 -14.72 -3.29
CA PRO A 243 9.76 -15.12 -4.60
C PRO A 243 8.40 -15.81 -4.50
N ILE A 244 7.62 -15.70 -5.58
CA ILE A 244 6.35 -16.41 -5.68
C ILE A 244 6.65 -17.88 -6.00
N CYS A 245 6.60 -18.73 -4.99
CA CYS A 245 6.68 -20.18 -5.13
C CYS A 245 5.98 -20.84 -3.94
N ARG A 246 5.67 -22.12 -4.10
CA ARG A 246 4.96 -22.91 -3.07
C ARG A 246 5.72 -22.92 -1.75
N GLU A 247 7.02 -23.11 -1.81
CA GLU A 247 7.91 -23.25 -0.66
C GLU A 247 7.92 -22.01 0.22
N GLU A 248 7.86 -20.83 -0.40
CA GLU A 248 7.85 -19.55 0.32
C GLU A 248 6.44 -19.14 0.80
N LEU A 249 5.39 -19.57 0.11
CA LEU A 249 4.01 -19.24 0.48
C LEU A 249 3.47 -20.17 1.58
N LEU A 250 3.84 -21.44 1.56
CA LEU A 250 3.26 -22.49 2.41
C LEU A 250 3.38 -22.21 3.92
N PRO A 251 4.52 -21.73 4.46
CA PRO A 251 4.68 -21.45 5.89
C PRO A 251 3.66 -20.44 6.43
N TYR A 252 3.23 -19.50 5.60
CA TYR A 252 2.25 -18.48 5.98
C TYR A 252 0.80 -18.97 5.91
N LEU A 253 0.56 -20.04 5.14
CA LEU A 253 -0.80 -20.59 4.95
C LEU A 253 -1.10 -21.72 5.94
N GLU A 254 -0.08 -22.50 6.35
CA GLU A 254 -0.23 -23.59 7.31
C GLU A 254 -0.24 -23.13 8.77
N GLY A 255 0.33 -21.96 9.08
CA GLY A 255 0.35 -21.36 10.41
C GLY A 255 -0.95 -20.66 10.82
N ASN A 256 -1.94 -20.59 9.94
CA ASN A 256 -3.25 -20.03 10.21
C ASN A 256 -4.29 -21.18 10.33
N PRO A 257 -4.68 -21.57 11.55
CA PRO A 257 -5.87 -22.42 11.71
C PRO A 257 -7.08 -21.64 11.19
N ALA A 258 -7.80 -22.26 10.25
CA ALA A 258 -9.03 -21.74 9.67
C ALA A 258 -10.12 -21.51 10.73
#